data_441accb874035a45bc6a3d42d36542b0
#
_entry.id   441accb874035a45bc6a3d42d36542b0
#
_cell.length_a   1.000
_cell.length_b   1.000
_cell.length_c   1.000
_cell.angle_alpha   90.00
_cell.angle_beta   90.00
_cell.angle_gamma   90.00
#
_symmetry.space_group_name_H-M   'P 1'
#
loop_
_entity.id
_entity.type
_entity.pdbx_description
1 polymer ?
#
loop_
_entity_poly.entity_id
_entity_poly.type
_entity_poly.pdbx_seq_one_letter_code
_entity_poly.pdbx_strand_id
1 'polypeptide(L)'
;MTFLLLLSRLALTFFAKADHPPNILLITCDNLGYGDMRVYNSKSEIETPHLTSLASQGVKLTSFYTASTTCTVSRACLLTGRIAQRHGLDHQLSGVKGNYGGGLSHRERLIPQLLKAAPTPYVTGCFGKWNIGFAKGSRPTERGFDEFIGHASGNMDYYHHNYRERHDLYDGTKELHAKGDYATDIFADAAIDFITRRSSKDCPWFCYVPFNAPHFPTAGNKKTGQPNIWQAPDWAFSAIGLSPDETDPPCKNGDSPN
;
A
#
# COMPACT_ATOMS: atom_id res chain seq x y z
N MET A 1 18.53 14.86 50.59
CA MET A 1 18.98 15.19 49.24
C MET A 1 19.53 13.99 48.44
N THR A 2 19.89 12.88 49.06
CA THR A 2 20.51 11.70 48.38
C THR A 2 19.51 10.74 47.76
N PHE A 3 18.25 10.74 48.19
CA PHE A 3 17.21 9.82 47.69
C PHE A 3 16.60 10.26 46.33
N LEU A 4 16.60 11.57 46.04
CA LEU A 4 16.08 12.11 44.79
C LEU A 4 17.02 11.89 43.60
N LEU A 5 18.33 11.77 43.86
CA LEU A 5 19.36 11.51 42.84
C LEU A 5 19.40 10.04 42.38
N LEU A 6 18.95 9.10 43.23
CA LEU A 6 18.87 7.68 42.86
C LEU A 6 17.68 7.40 41.96
N LEU A 7 16.53 8.07 42.15
CA LEU A 7 15.36 7.95 41.29
C LEU A 7 15.54 8.55 39.89
N SER A 8 16.36 9.61 39.78
CA SER A 8 16.70 10.20 38.49
C SER A 8 17.65 9.33 37.65
N ARG A 9 18.50 8.53 38.28
CA ARG A 9 19.38 7.58 37.59
C ARG A 9 18.65 6.28 37.21
N LEU A 10 17.62 5.88 37.94
CA LEU A 10 16.81 4.69 37.62
C LEU A 10 15.85 4.94 36.47
N ALA A 11 15.38 6.18 36.27
CA ALA A 11 14.51 6.55 35.15
C ALA A 11 15.27 6.68 33.80
N LEU A 12 16.58 6.89 33.83
CA LEU A 12 17.41 7.01 32.63
C LEU A 12 17.89 5.68 32.05
N THR A 13 17.73 4.58 32.78
CA THR A 13 18.21 3.25 32.31
C THR A 13 17.18 2.44 31.54
N PHE A 14 15.95 2.94 31.34
CA PHE A 14 14.92 2.26 30.58
C PHE A 14 14.83 2.66 29.10
N PHE A 15 15.59 3.63 28.65
CA PHE A 15 15.84 3.76 27.21
C PHE A 15 17.08 2.92 26.87
N ALA A 16 16.90 1.61 26.81
CA ALA A 16 17.83 0.78 26.09
C ALA A 16 17.91 1.36 24.68
N LYS A 17 19.01 2.05 24.38
CA LYS A 17 19.35 2.45 23.02
C LYS A 17 19.35 1.15 22.23
N ALA A 18 18.31 0.91 21.45
CA ALA A 18 18.35 -0.19 20.50
C ALA A 18 19.63 0.06 19.68
N ASP A 19 20.60 -0.84 19.76
CA ASP A 19 21.87 -0.69 19.05
C ASP A 19 21.67 -0.59 17.54
N HIS A 20 20.49 -1.02 17.07
CA HIS A 20 20.07 -0.93 15.67
C HIS A 20 18.66 -0.36 15.56
N PRO A 21 18.40 0.58 14.61
CA PRO A 21 17.05 1.05 14.31
C PRO A 21 16.16 -0.10 13.83
N PRO A 22 14.86 -0.10 14.18
CA PRO A 22 13.95 -1.18 13.79
C PRO A 22 13.71 -1.21 12.29
N ASN A 23 13.51 -2.38 11.74
CA ASN A 23 12.94 -2.54 10.42
C ASN A 23 11.47 -2.09 10.40
N ILE A 24 11.02 -1.50 9.30
CA ILE A 24 9.68 -0.95 9.18
C ILE A 24 8.96 -1.57 7.98
N LEU A 25 7.89 -2.30 8.25
CA LEU A 25 6.96 -2.79 7.23
C LEU A 25 5.64 -2.00 7.33
N LEU A 26 5.32 -1.23 6.31
CA LEU A 26 4.08 -0.47 6.20
C LEU A 26 3.20 -1.09 5.11
N ILE A 27 2.05 -1.65 5.51
CA ILE A 27 1.09 -2.25 4.58
C ILE A 27 -0.18 -1.40 4.55
N THR A 28 -0.68 -1.12 3.36
CA THR A 28 -1.99 -0.49 3.16
C THR A 28 -2.81 -1.30 2.15
N CYS A 29 -4.10 -1.47 2.44
CA CYS A 29 -5.05 -2.11 1.54
C CYS A 29 -6.03 -1.04 1.04
N ASP A 30 -6.22 -0.95 -0.27
CA ASP A 30 -7.07 0.08 -0.86
C ASP A 30 -8.53 -0.35 -0.78
N ASN A 31 -9.37 0.48 -0.14
CA ASN A 31 -10.79 0.23 0.07
C ASN A 31 -11.14 -0.92 1.05
N LEU A 32 -10.18 -1.40 1.84
CA LEU A 32 -10.49 -2.30 2.96
C LEU A 32 -11.13 -1.49 4.10
N GLY A 33 -12.39 -1.75 4.39
CA GLY A 33 -13.14 -1.04 5.41
C GLY A 33 -12.87 -1.54 6.83
N TYR A 34 -13.16 -0.70 7.82
CA TYR A 34 -13.08 -1.05 9.24
C TYR A 34 -13.93 -2.28 9.57
N GLY A 35 -15.14 -2.33 9.01
CA GLY A 35 -16.09 -3.43 9.24
C GLY A 35 -15.75 -4.74 8.55
N ASP A 36 -14.83 -4.73 7.57
CA ASP A 36 -14.47 -5.92 6.81
C ASP A 36 -13.58 -6.88 7.61
N MET A 37 -12.82 -6.36 8.55
CA MET A 37 -11.87 -7.15 9.33
C MET A 37 -12.48 -7.69 10.62
N ARG A 38 -12.38 -9.00 10.86
CA ARG A 38 -12.92 -9.65 12.09
C ARG A 38 -12.36 -9.08 13.38
N VAL A 39 -11.16 -8.56 13.37
CA VAL A 39 -10.52 -7.91 14.53
C VAL A 39 -11.29 -6.66 15.01
N TYR A 40 -12.02 -6.00 14.12
CA TYR A 40 -12.86 -4.83 14.45
C TYR A 40 -14.35 -5.17 14.45
N ASN A 41 -14.78 -6.11 13.64
CA ASN A 41 -16.15 -6.54 13.50
C ASN A 41 -16.26 -8.07 13.57
N SER A 42 -16.60 -8.61 14.72
CA SER A 42 -16.71 -10.07 14.94
C SER A 42 -17.79 -10.75 14.05
N LYS A 43 -18.70 -9.97 13.47
CA LYS A 43 -19.74 -10.46 12.55
C LYS A 43 -19.33 -10.40 11.07
N SER A 44 -18.12 -9.92 10.76
CA SER A 44 -17.64 -9.94 9.39
C SER A 44 -17.61 -11.36 8.85
N GLU A 45 -18.15 -11.55 7.66
CA GLU A 45 -18.09 -12.81 6.91
C GLU A 45 -16.68 -13.04 6.31
N ILE A 46 -15.89 -11.97 6.19
CA ILE A 46 -14.53 -12.03 5.66
C ILE A 46 -13.57 -12.54 6.73
N GLU A 47 -12.98 -13.69 6.49
CA GLU A 47 -11.97 -14.25 7.38
C GLU A 47 -10.61 -13.60 7.16
N THR A 48 -10.07 -13.00 8.23
CA THR A 48 -8.75 -12.36 8.22
C THR A 48 -7.86 -12.90 9.34
N PRO A 49 -7.53 -14.22 9.34
CA PRO A 49 -6.88 -14.86 10.47
C PRO A 49 -5.48 -14.31 10.76
N HIS A 50 -4.70 -14.00 9.73
CA HIS A 50 -3.36 -13.45 9.89
C HIS A 50 -3.37 -12.02 10.43
N LEU A 51 -4.31 -11.16 9.96
CA LEU A 51 -4.49 -9.81 10.51
C LEU A 51 -4.98 -9.85 11.96
N THR A 52 -5.88 -10.78 12.28
CA THR A 52 -6.36 -11.00 13.65
C THR A 52 -5.21 -11.46 14.56
N SER A 53 -4.36 -12.37 14.09
CA SER A 53 -3.18 -12.82 14.83
C SER A 53 -2.20 -11.68 15.08
N LEU A 54 -1.92 -10.88 14.05
CA LEU A 54 -1.03 -9.71 14.17
C LEU A 54 -1.59 -8.69 15.18
N ALA A 55 -2.88 -8.40 15.12
CA ALA A 55 -3.53 -7.48 16.05
C ALA A 55 -3.50 -7.96 17.51
N SER A 56 -3.53 -9.28 17.74
CA SER A 56 -3.43 -9.87 19.09
C SER A 56 -2.04 -9.75 19.70
N GLN A 57 -1.02 -9.55 18.88
CA GLN A 57 0.40 -9.43 19.27
C GLN A 57 0.87 -7.97 19.34
N GLY A 58 0.06 -7.05 18.88
CA GLY A 58 0.40 -5.63 18.75
C GLY A 58 -0.65 -4.69 19.34
N VAL A 59 -0.72 -3.50 18.77
CA VAL A 59 -1.66 -2.45 19.16
C VAL A 59 -2.74 -2.30 18.11
N LYS A 60 -4.00 -2.39 18.52
CA LYS A 60 -5.17 -2.14 17.70
C LYS A 60 -5.64 -0.69 17.87
N LEU A 61 -5.63 0.07 16.78
CA LEU A 61 -6.11 1.45 16.76
C LEU A 61 -7.61 1.47 16.46
N THR A 62 -8.44 1.80 17.45
CA THR A 62 -9.90 1.76 17.32
C THR A 62 -10.51 3.01 16.69
N SER A 63 -9.75 4.08 16.57
CA SER A 63 -10.19 5.38 16.02
C SER A 63 -9.16 5.94 15.05
N PHE A 64 -8.56 5.10 14.22
CA PHE A 64 -7.67 5.52 13.16
C PHE A 64 -8.45 5.80 11.88
N TYR A 65 -8.24 6.98 11.31
CA TYR A 65 -8.86 7.41 10.06
C TYR A 65 -7.79 7.79 9.05
N THR A 66 -8.02 7.46 7.79
CA THR A 66 -7.21 8.00 6.69
C THR A 66 -7.45 9.50 6.55
N ALA A 67 -6.45 10.23 6.10
CA ALA A 67 -6.54 11.70 5.99
C ALA A 67 -7.46 12.18 4.86
N SER A 68 -7.89 11.30 3.97
CA SER A 68 -8.81 11.60 2.87
C SER A 68 -9.56 10.34 2.43
N THR A 69 -10.70 10.53 1.80
CA THR A 69 -11.50 9.48 1.15
C THR A 69 -10.97 9.09 -0.23
N THR A 70 -10.03 9.85 -0.82
CA THR A 70 -9.46 9.57 -2.15
C THR A 70 -8.05 9.03 -2.05
N CYS A 71 -7.71 8.08 -2.93
CA CYS A 71 -6.45 7.33 -2.89
C CYS A 71 -5.23 8.24 -2.98
N THR A 72 -5.15 9.12 -3.98
CA THR A 72 -4.03 10.04 -4.20
C THR A 72 -3.76 10.90 -2.96
N VAL A 73 -4.79 11.56 -2.46
CA VAL A 73 -4.69 12.49 -1.34
C VAL A 73 -4.28 11.74 -0.06
N SER A 74 -4.92 10.60 0.21
CA SER A 74 -4.63 9.78 1.38
C SER A 74 -3.17 9.28 1.39
N ARG A 75 -2.68 8.81 0.24
CA ARG A 75 -1.28 8.35 0.07
C ARG A 75 -0.27 9.47 0.19
N ALA A 76 -0.58 10.65 -0.38
CA ALA A 76 0.26 11.83 -0.22
C ALA A 76 0.35 12.28 1.25
N CYS A 77 -0.78 12.32 1.96
CA CYS A 77 -0.80 12.62 3.39
C CYS A 77 -0.01 11.61 4.21
N LEU A 78 -0.19 10.30 3.94
CA LEU A 78 0.52 9.23 4.63
C LEU A 78 2.04 9.37 4.47
N LEU A 79 2.50 9.52 3.23
CA LEU A 79 3.93 9.52 2.94
C LEU A 79 4.64 10.82 3.31
N THR A 80 3.90 11.94 3.44
CA THR A 80 4.46 13.24 3.85
C THR A 80 4.28 13.54 5.34
N GLY A 81 3.34 12.87 6.01
CA GLY A 81 2.89 13.23 7.36
C GLY A 81 2.16 14.58 7.40
N ARG A 82 1.63 15.08 6.27
CA ARG A 82 1.02 16.40 6.15
C ARG A 82 -0.38 16.29 5.54
N ILE A 83 -1.29 17.13 6.01
CA ILE A 83 -2.64 17.22 5.43
C ILE A 83 -2.62 17.86 4.05
N ALA A 84 -3.62 17.58 3.22
CA ALA A 84 -3.70 17.99 1.82
C ALA A 84 -3.55 19.52 1.63
N GLN A 85 -4.16 20.31 2.49
CA GLN A 85 -4.08 21.78 2.46
C GLN A 85 -2.65 22.32 2.65
N ARG A 86 -1.76 21.51 3.19
CA ARG A 86 -0.36 21.86 3.41
C ARG A 86 0.54 21.51 2.24
N HIS A 87 0.31 20.33 1.61
CA HIS A 87 1.14 19.87 0.49
C HIS A 87 0.54 20.18 -0.89
N GLY A 88 -0.70 20.67 -0.95
CA GLY A 88 -1.34 21.18 -2.16
C GLY A 88 -1.86 20.11 -3.14
N LEU A 89 -1.74 18.83 -2.84
CA LEU A 89 -2.32 17.75 -3.63
C LEU A 89 -3.62 17.30 -2.95
N ASP A 90 -4.72 17.97 -3.25
CA ASP A 90 -6.02 17.81 -2.62
C ASP A 90 -7.07 17.12 -3.51
N HIS A 91 -6.65 16.59 -4.65
CA HIS A 91 -7.51 15.96 -5.64
C HIS A 91 -6.92 14.64 -6.14
N GLN A 92 -7.80 13.81 -6.72
CA GLN A 92 -7.40 12.55 -7.35
C GLN A 92 -6.64 12.80 -8.65
N LEU A 93 -5.46 12.23 -8.78
CA LEU A 93 -4.73 12.23 -10.04
C LEU A 93 -5.41 11.29 -11.03
N SER A 94 -5.74 11.81 -12.20
CA SER A 94 -6.29 11.00 -13.29
C SER A 94 -5.24 10.81 -14.38
N GLY A 95 -4.98 9.57 -14.74
CA GLY A 95 -4.06 9.23 -15.83
C GLY A 95 -4.68 9.43 -17.22
N VAL A 96 -5.09 10.67 -17.55
CA VAL A 96 -5.61 10.94 -18.89
C VAL A 96 -4.45 11.02 -19.89
N LYS A 97 -4.52 10.25 -20.96
CA LYS A 97 -3.57 10.26 -22.10
C LYS A 97 -2.08 10.02 -21.73
N GLY A 98 -1.83 9.16 -20.74
CA GLY A 98 -0.44 8.79 -20.35
C GLY A 98 0.32 9.86 -19.58
N ASN A 99 -0.33 10.94 -19.24
CA ASN A 99 0.16 11.84 -18.23
C ASN A 99 -0.52 11.47 -16.91
N TYR A 100 0.22 10.80 -16.02
CA TYR A 100 -0.27 10.45 -14.67
C TYR A 100 -0.33 11.68 -13.74
N GLY A 101 -0.53 12.83 -14.32
CA GLY A 101 -0.62 14.12 -13.65
C GLY A 101 0.74 14.65 -13.18
N GLY A 102 0.75 15.88 -12.69
CA GLY A 102 1.96 16.53 -12.18
C GLY A 102 2.54 15.85 -10.93
N GLY A 103 1.71 15.21 -10.15
CA GLY A 103 2.11 14.54 -8.91
C GLY A 103 2.31 15.49 -7.72
N LEU A 104 2.72 14.89 -6.62
CA LEU A 104 3.04 15.60 -5.39
C LEU A 104 4.26 16.51 -5.59
N SER A 105 4.18 17.74 -5.10
CA SER A 105 5.27 18.71 -5.19
C SER A 105 6.62 18.13 -4.74
N HIS A 106 7.69 18.40 -5.46
CA HIS A 106 9.05 17.97 -5.12
C HIS A 106 9.62 18.69 -3.88
N ARG A 107 8.95 19.74 -3.41
CA ARG A 107 9.28 20.37 -2.11
C ARG A 107 8.86 19.53 -0.92
N GLU A 108 7.92 18.62 -1.11
CA GLU A 108 7.47 17.69 -0.07
C GLU A 108 8.50 16.57 0.09
N ARG A 109 8.90 16.33 1.32
CA ARG A 109 9.77 15.20 1.66
C ARG A 109 8.91 14.02 2.09
N LEU A 110 9.23 12.85 1.54
CA LEU A 110 8.54 11.60 1.85
C LEU A 110 9.28 10.80 2.91
N ILE A 111 8.56 9.92 3.60
CA ILE A 111 9.12 8.99 4.60
C ILE A 111 10.42 8.34 4.11
N PRO A 112 10.52 7.72 2.91
CA PRO A 112 11.76 7.08 2.47
C PRO A 112 12.93 8.06 2.33
N GLN A 113 12.67 9.30 1.91
CA GLN A 113 13.71 10.33 1.83
C GLN A 113 14.24 10.74 3.21
N LEU A 114 13.35 10.78 4.22
CA LEU A 114 13.72 11.09 5.60
C LEU A 114 14.52 9.93 6.23
N LEU A 115 14.08 8.69 5.99
CA LEU A 115 14.74 7.49 6.49
C LEU A 115 16.13 7.29 5.87
N LYS A 116 16.31 7.64 4.60
CA LYS A 116 17.64 7.63 3.96
C LYS A 116 18.59 8.70 4.51
N ALA A 117 18.05 9.78 5.02
CA ALA A 117 18.82 10.85 5.65
C ALA A 117 19.01 10.67 7.17
N ALA A 118 18.52 9.58 7.74
CA ALA A 118 18.70 9.26 9.16
C ALA A 118 20.17 8.96 9.49
N PRO A 119 20.60 9.10 10.76
CA PRO A 119 21.97 8.75 11.18
C PRO A 119 22.40 7.33 10.80
N THR A 120 21.46 6.38 10.81
CA THR A 120 21.62 5.05 10.21
C THR A 120 20.65 4.98 9.03
N PRO A 121 21.15 5.13 7.79
CA PRO A 121 20.32 5.16 6.60
C PRO A 121 19.58 3.85 6.36
N TYR A 122 18.31 3.95 5.99
CA TYR A 122 17.48 2.81 5.62
C TYR A 122 17.61 2.46 4.13
N VAL A 123 17.57 1.17 3.83
CA VAL A 123 17.27 0.69 2.48
C VAL A 123 15.77 0.61 2.32
N THR A 124 15.24 1.07 1.17
CA THR A 124 13.80 1.32 1.02
C THR A 124 13.20 0.65 -0.20
N GLY A 125 12.09 -0.06 -0.02
CA GLY A 125 11.33 -0.71 -1.09
C GLY A 125 9.87 -0.28 -1.10
N CYS A 126 9.27 -0.20 -2.30
CA CYS A 126 7.85 0.08 -2.48
C CYS A 126 7.27 -0.94 -3.47
N PHE A 127 6.25 -1.72 -3.05
CA PHE A 127 5.70 -2.81 -3.83
C PHE A 127 4.17 -2.72 -3.90
N GLY A 128 3.65 -2.18 -5.03
CA GLY A 128 2.22 -1.97 -5.25
C GLY A 128 1.84 -0.60 -5.84
N LYS A 129 0.70 -0.10 -5.44
CA LYS A 129 0.07 1.12 -5.97
C LYS A 129 0.77 2.40 -5.49
N TRP A 130 1.30 3.19 -6.44
CA TRP A 130 1.92 4.49 -6.13
C TRP A 130 0.91 5.63 -6.04
N ASN A 131 0.30 5.99 -7.14
CA ASN A 131 -0.79 6.95 -7.30
C ASN A 131 -0.59 8.37 -6.70
N ILE A 132 0.64 8.85 -6.60
CA ILE A 132 0.95 10.24 -6.21
C ILE A 132 1.80 10.98 -7.24
N GLY A 133 1.76 10.51 -8.50
CA GLY A 133 2.47 11.06 -9.65
C GLY A 133 3.48 10.09 -10.24
N PHE A 134 3.59 10.06 -11.59
CA PHE A 134 4.54 9.20 -12.29
C PHE A 134 5.29 9.94 -13.41
N ALA A 135 5.14 11.26 -13.50
CA ALA A 135 5.99 12.07 -14.34
C ALA A 135 7.46 11.97 -13.89
N LYS A 136 8.38 12.32 -14.76
CA LYS A 136 9.82 12.40 -14.41
C LYS A 136 10.00 13.23 -13.13
N GLY A 137 10.77 12.71 -12.19
CA GLY A 137 10.96 13.29 -10.86
C GLY A 137 9.90 12.91 -9.81
N SER A 138 8.77 12.32 -10.23
CA SER A 138 7.68 11.91 -9.31
C SER A 138 7.57 10.42 -9.08
N ARG A 139 8.41 9.62 -9.74
CA ARG A 139 8.41 8.14 -9.66
C ARG A 139 8.92 7.67 -8.30
N PRO A 140 8.52 6.50 -7.82
CA PRO A 140 8.94 6.00 -6.50
C PRO A 140 10.44 6.04 -6.28
N THR A 141 11.24 5.58 -7.25
CA THR A 141 12.70 5.58 -7.18
C THR A 141 13.33 6.97 -7.22
N GLU A 142 12.63 7.96 -7.78
CA GLU A 142 13.02 9.37 -7.78
C GLU A 142 12.58 10.10 -6.50
N ARG A 143 11.72 9.46 -5.71
CA ARG A 143 11.14 9.99 -4.46
C ARG A 143 11.62 9.22 -3.21
N GLY A 144 12.78 8.58 -3.32
CA GLY A 144 13.51 8.05 -2.18
C GLY A 144 13.44 6.54 -1.99
N PHE A 145 12.65 5.80 -2.77
CA PHE A 145 12.71 4.35 -2.75
C PHE A 145 13.89 3.83 -3.59
N ASP A 146 14.58 2.80 -3.09
CA ASP A 146 15.67 2.14 -3.82
C ASP A 146 15.13 1.12 -4.81
N GLU A 147 14.05 0.43 -4.44
CA GLU A 147 13.39 -0.59 -5.25
C GLU A 147 11.91 -0.27 -5.39
N PHE A 148 11.35 -0.58 -6.58
CA PHE A 148 9.93 -0.42 -6.85
C PHE A 148 9.46 -1.49 -7.83
N ILE A 149 8.44 -2.25 -7.44
CA ILE A 149 7.60 -3.04 -8.35
C ILE A 149 6.15 -2.66 -8.08
N GLY A 150 5.44 -2.17 -9.10
CA GLY A 150 4.09 -1.70 -8.88
C GLY A 150 3.52 -0.90 -10.03
N HIS A 151 2.40 -0.21 -9.75
CA HIS A 151 1.71 0.57 -10.77
C HIS A 151 1.56 2.05 -10.37
N ALA A 152 1.43 2.90 -11.39
CA ALA A 152 1.44 4.34 -11.23
C ALA A 152 0.05 4.95 -11.00
N SER A 153 -0.98 4.32 -11.56
CA SER A 153 -2.36 4.82 -11.59
C SER A 153 -3.16 4.57 -10.32
N GLY A 154 -4.42 5.01 -10.35
CA GLY A 154 -5.36 4.83 -9.25
C GLY A 154 -5.91 3.40 -9.10
N ASN A 155 -5.97 2.66 -10.17
CA ASN A 155 -6.33 1.24 -10.21
C ASN A 155 -5.81 0.59 -11.49
N MET A 156 -5.83 -0.73 -11.55
CA MET A 156 -5.27 -1.49 -12.65
C MET A 156 -6.03 -2.80 -12.80
N ASP A 157 -6.04 -3.37 -14.00
CA ASP A 157 -6.45 -4.76 -14.20
C ASP A 157 -5.44 -5.69 -13.55
N TYR A 158 -5.91 -6.62 -12.69
CA TYR A 158 -5.06 -7.45 -11.86
C TYR A 158 -4.27 -8.53 -12.61
N TYR A 159 -4.71 -8.89 -13.83
CA TYR A 159 -4.08 -9.94 -14.63
C TYR A 159 -3.47 -9.45 -15.94
N HIS A 160 -4.04 -8.37 -16.52
CA HIS A 160 -3.51 -7.76 -17.74
C HIS A 160 -2.58 -6.58 -17.44
N HIS A 161 -2.59 -6.07 -16.20
CA HIS A 161 -1.78 -4.97 -15.72
C HIS A 161 -1.96 -3.69 -16.54
N ASN A 162 -3.17 -3.42 -16.95
CA ASN A 162 -3.52 -2.25 -17.72
C ASN A 162 -4.36 -1.27 -16.87
N TYR A 163 -4.04 0.00 -17.00
CA TYR A 163 -4.92 1.09 -16.61
C TYR A 163 -5.61 1.62 -17.86
N ARG A 164 -6.91 1.37 -17.99
CA ARG A 164 -7.66 1.61 -19.22
C ARG A 164 -7.05 0.79 -20.38
N GLU A 165 -6.49 1.44 -21.41
CA GLU A 165 -5.90 0.80 -22.58
C GLU A 165 -4.35 0.77 -22.55
N ARG A 166 -3.74 1.14 -21.42
CA ARG A 166 -2.28 1.27 -21.30
C ARG A 166 -1.72 0.35 -20.26
N HIS A 167 -0.58 -0.21 -20.56
CA HIS A 167 0.20 -0.97 -19.60
C HIS A 167 0.61 -0.10 -18.41
N ASP A 168 0.49 -0.61 -17.19
CA ASP A 168 0.73 0.12 -15.95
C ASP A 168 1.36 -0.76 -14.85
N LEU A 169 2.26 -1.63 -15.22
CA LEU A 169 3.09 -2.37 -14.28
C LEU A 169 4.56 -2.11 -14.58
N TYR A 170 5.34 -1.82 -13.54
CA TYR A 170 6.72 -1.38 -13.67
C TYR A 170 7.64 -2.07 -12.67
N ASP A 171 8.90 -2.28 -13.10
CA ASP A 171 10.06 -2.49 -12.25
C ASP A 171 10.94 -1.22 -12.31
N GLY A 172 11.00 -0.50 -11.21
CA GLY A 172 11.59 0.83 -11.18
C GLY A 172 10.86 1.80 -12.12
N THR A 173 11.44 2.05 -13.29
CA THR A 173 10.86 2.93 -14.32
C THR A 173 10.64 2.21 -15.65
N LYS A 174 10.93 0.91 -15.70
CA LYS A 174 10.75 0.07 -16.90
C LYS A 174 9.43 -0.70 -16.79
N GLU A 175 8.78 -0.89 -17.93
CA GLU A 175 7.60 -1.74 -17.99
C GLU A 175 7.98 -3.19 -17.62
N LEU A 176 7.18 -3.78 -16.73
CA LEU A 176 7.25 -5.17 -16.32
C LEU A 176 6.07 -5.93 -16.94
N HIS A 177 6.35 -6.90 -17.80
CA HIS A 177 5.32 -7.69 -18.46
C HIS A 177 5.19 -9.06 -17.78
N ALA A 178 4.09 -9.24 -17.04
CA ALA A 178 3.75 -10.45 -16.28
C ALA A 178 2.28 -10.83 -16.52
N LYS A 179 1.85 -10.80 -17.81
CA LYS A 179 0.46 -11.05 -18.18
C LYS A 179 0.00 -12.44 -17.72
N GLY A 180 -1.09 -12.45 -16.98
CA GLY A 180 -1.69 -13.68 -16.42
C GLY A 180 -1.34 -13.89 -14.94
N ASP A 181 -0.30 -13.25 -14.42
CA ASP A 181 0.03 -13.32 -13.00
C ASP A 181 -0.84 -12.34 -12.20
N TYR A 182 -1.30 -12.75 -11.03
CA TYR A 182 -2.14 -11.91 -10.19
C TYR A 182 -1.32 -10.80 -9.53
N ALA A 183 -1.68 -9.55 -9.77
CA ALA A 183 -0.89 -8.39 -9.32
C ALA A 183 -0.64 -8.34 -7.81
N THR A 184 -1.59 -8.81 -6.99
CA THR A 184 -1.42 -8.84 -5.53
C THR A 184 -0.30 -9.79 -5.14
N ASP A 185 -0.18 -10.94 -5.80
CA ASP A 185 0.89 -11.91 -5.57
C ASP A 185 2.24 -11.34 -6.04
N ILE A 186 2.30 -10.69 -7.21
CA ILE A 186 3.51 -10.01 -7.68
C ILE A 186 4.04 -9.03 -6.64
N PHE A 187 3.15 -8.24 -6.02
CA PHE A 187 3.57 -7.26 -5.01
C PHE A 187 3.99 -7.92 -3.69
N ALA A 188 3.28 -8.97 -3.28
CA ALA A 188 3.61 -9.73 -2.09
C ALA A 188 4.97 -10.43 -2.23
N ASP A 189 5.20 -11.12 -3.35
CA ASP A 189 6.44 -11.84 -3.63
C ASP A 189 7.64 -10.89 -3.71
N ALA A 190 7.47 -9.74 -4.36
CA ALA A 190 8.50 -8.71 -4.42
C ALA A 190 8.86 -8.15 -3.03
N ALA A 191 7.85 -7.94 -2.17
CA ALA A 191 8.07 -7.51 -0.80
C ALA A 191 8.77 -8.59 0.04
N ILE A 192 8.37 -9.84 -0.09
CA ILE A 192 8.99 -10.99 0.59
C ILE A 192 10.44 -11.16 0.16
N ASP A 193 10.73 -11.09 -1.15
CA ASP A 193 12.10 -11.16 -1.66
C ASP A 193 12.96 -10.01 -1.11
N PHE A 194 12.45 -8.78 -1.16
CA PHE A 194 13.14 -7.61 -0.58
C PHE A 194 13.46 -7.82 0.90
N ILE A 195 12.49 -8.21 1.72
CA ILE A 195 12.66 -8.44 3.15
C ILE A 195 13.68 -9.56 3.38
N THR A 196 13.56 -10.67 2.65
CA THR A 196 14.45 -11.83 2.79
C THR A 196 15.90 -11.46 2.48
N ARG A 197 16.14 -10.75 1.37
CA ARG A 197 17.48 -10.27 1.00
C ARG A 197 18.06 -9.26 1.99
N ARG A 198 17.23 -8.58 2.77
CA ARG A 198 17.67 -7.54 3.72
C ARG A 198 17.75 -8.05 5.16
N SER A 199 17.03 -9.11 5.53
CA SER A 199 16.98 -9.63 6.90
C SER A 199 18.32 -10.10 7.47
N SER A 200 19.27 -10.45 6.60
CA SER A 200 20.61 -10.88 7.00
C SER A 200 21.65 -9.75 7.00
N LYS A 201 21.23 -8.49 6.82
CA LYS A 201 22.14 -7.34 6.70
C LYS A 201 21.97 -6.38 7.88
N ASP A 202 23.08 -5.76 8.30
CA ASP A 202 23.12 -4.81 9.42
C ASP A 202 22.46 -3.45 9.12
N CYS A 203 21.89 -3.28 7.93
CA CYS A 203 21.19 -2.05 7.55
C CYS A 203 19.70 -2.18 7.79
N PRO A 204 19.07 -1.24 8.51
CA PRO A 204 17.61 -1.22 8.66
C PRO A 204 16.94 -1.00 7.32
N TRP A 205 15.74 -1.55 7.16
CA TRP A 205 14.96 -1.40 5.93
C TRP A 205 13.56 -0.85 6.21
N PHE A 206 13.04 -0.14 5.20
CA PHE A 206 11.66 0.31 5.12
C PHE A 206 11.02 -0.31 3.89
N CYS A 207 10.02 -1.15 4.10
CA CYS A 207 9.22 -1.78 3.05
C CYS A 207 7.81 -1.22 3.09
N TYR A 208 7.39 -0.53 2.03
CA TYR A 208 6.03 -0.04 1.85
C TYR A 208 5.30 -0.93 0.86
N VAL A 209 4.21 -1.57 1.29
CA VAL A 209 3.41 -2.48 0.48
C VAL A 209 1.99 -1.94 0.35
N PRO A 210 1.77 -1.03 -0.59
CA PRO A 210 0.45 -0.46 -0.86
C PRO A 210 -0.33 -1.35 -1.82
N PHE A 211 -1.00 -2.36 -1.31
CA PHE A 211 -1.87 -3.20 -2.14
C PHE A 211 -2.97 -2.39 -2.83
N ASN A 212 -3.24 -2.74 -4.10
CA ASN A 212 -4.42 -2.26 -4.80
C ASN A 212 -5.69 -2.98 -4.31
N ALA A 213 -5.59 -4.23 -3.93
CA ALA A 213 -6.70 -5.01 -3.40
C ALA A 213 -7.18 -4.46 -2.03
N PRO A 214 -8.49 -4.53 -1.74
CA PRO A 214 -9.58 -5.05 -2.58
C PRO A 214 -10.24 -4.02 -3.53
N HIS A 215 -9.56 -2.91 -3.87
CA HIS A 215 -10.11 -1.94 -4.81
C HIS A 215 -10.51 -2.62 -6.13
N PHE A 216 -11.65 -2.25 -6.70
CA PHE A 216 -12.08 -2.79 -7.98
C PHE A 216 -11.07 -2.47 -9.10
N PRO A 217 -10.91 -3.34 -10.10
CA PRO A 217 -10.05 -3.09 -11.25
C PRO A 217 -10.59 -1.94 -12.11
N THR A 218 -9.80 -1.50 -13.07
CA THR A 218 -10.27 -0.53 -14.07
C THR A 218 -11.49 -1.11 -14.78
N ALA A 219 -12.63 -0.42 -14.72
CA ALA A 219 -13.89 -0.88 -15.28
C ALA A 219 -13.69 -1.42 -16.70
N GLY A 220 -14.13 -2.64 -16.88
CA GLY A 220 -13.94 -3.53 -17.98
C GLY A 220 -13.48 -2.89 -19.27
N ASN A 221 -12.28 -3.18 -19.67
CA ASN A 221 -11.90 -2.96 -21.04
C ASN A 221 -12.77 -3.88 -21.91
N LYS A 222 -13.82 -3.32 -22.50
CA LYS A 222 -14.73 -4.05 -23.40
C LYS A 222 -13.99 -4.75 -24.55
N LYS A 223 -12.74 -4.34 -24.82
CA LYS A 223 -11.86 -4.96 -25.83
C LYS A 223 -11.14 -6.21 -25.35
N THR A 224 -10.95 -6.38 -24.04
CA THR A 224 -10.27 -7.57 -23.50
C THR A 224 -11.20 -8.72 -23.20
N GLY A 225 -12.52 -8.50 -23.32
CA GLY A 225 -13.54 -9.52 -23.05
C GLY A 225 -13.69 -9.89 -21.56
N GLN A 226 -13.07 -9.11 -20.66
CA GLN A 226 -13.20 -9.30 -19.22
C GLN A 226 -14.38 -8.47 -18.70
N PRO A 227 -15.54 -9.06 -18.44
CA PRO A 227 -16.72 -8.34 -17.98
C PRO A 227 -16.68 -8.03 -16.48
N ASN A 228 -15.74 -8.57 -15.72
CA ASN A 228 -15.83 -8.59 -14.28
C ASN A 228 -15.15 -7.38 -13.63
N ILE A 229 -15.94 -6.67 -12.83
CA ILE A 229 -15.44 -5.63 -11.90
C ILE A 229 -14.71 -6.25 -10.70
N TRP A 230 -14.83 -7.55 -10.48
CA TRP A 230 -14.16 -8.29 -9.42
C TRP A 230 -13.13 -9.23 -10.04
N GLN A 231 -11.87 -9.03 -9.69
CA GLN A 231 -10.79 -9.89 -10.14
C GLN A 231 -10.10 -10.45 -8.91
N ALA A 232 -10.22 -11.76 -8.73
CA ALA A 232 -9.59 -12.50 -7.66
C ALA A 232 -9.08 -13.84 -8.21
N PRO A 233 -8.13 -14.51 -7.56
CA PRO A 233 -7.72 -15.86 -7.95
C PRO A 233 -8.83 -16.87 -7.69
N ASP A 234 -8.83 -17.97 -8.45
CA ASP A 234 -9.87 -19.03 -8.40
C ASP A 234 -10.07 -19.60 -6.99
N TRP A 235 -8.99 -19.73 -6.22
CA TRP A 235 -9.08 -20.20 -4.84
C TRP A 235 -9.92 -19.27 -3.95
N ALA A 236 -9.92 -17.95 -4.22
CA ALA A 236 -10.69 -17.00 -3.42
C ALA A 236 -12.19 -17.13 -3.69
N PHE A 237 -12.58 -17.38 -4.95
CA PHE A 237 -13.97 -17.69 -5.30
C PHE A 237 -14.42 -19.01 -4.66
N SER A 238 -13.59 -20.04 -4.77
CA SER A 238 -13.87 -21.35 -4.19
C SER A 238 -14.03 -21.30 -2.66
N ALA A 239 -13.25 -20.46 -1.98
CA ALA A 239 -13.31 -20.29 -0.53
C ALA A 239 -14.65 -19.75 -0.01
N ILE A 240 -15.41 -19.06 -0.87
CA ILE A 240 -16.75 -18.52 -0.55
C ILE A 240 -17.88 -19.26 -1.27
N GLY A 241 -17.56 -20.42 -1.88
CA GLY A 241 -18.55 -21.26 -2.58
C GLY A 241 -19.04 -20.73 -3.91
N LEU A 242 -18.29 -19.80 -4.53
CA LEU A 242 -18.54 -19.29 -5.87
C LEU A 242 -17.63 -19.98 -6.89
N SER A 243 -18.08 -20.05 -8.14
CA SER A 243 -17.22 -20.41 -9.26
C SER A 243 -16.65 -19.16 -9.93
N PRO A 244 -15.45 -19.22 -10.52
CA PRO A 244 -14.88 -18.10 -11.29
C PRO A 244 -15.76 -17.63 -12.44
N ASP A 245 -16.60 -18.49 -12.97
CA ASP A 245 -17.55 -18.20 -14.07
C ASP A 245 -18.87 -17.56 -13.58
N GLU A 246 -19.16 -17.62 -12.29
CA GLU A 246 -20.36 -17.01 -11.68
C GLU A 246 -20.18 -15.54 -11.31
N THR A 247 -19.26 -14.88 -11.93
CA THR A 247 -18.68 -13.62 -11.50
C THR A 247 -19.54 -12.38 -11.74
N ASP A 248 -20.80 -12.52 -12.05
CA ASP A 248 -21.78 -11.44 -11.98
C ASP A 248 -23.08 -11.94 -11.35
N PRO A 249 -23.23 -11.87 -10.01
CA PRO A 249 -24.58 -11.70 -9.53
C PRO A 249 -25.09 -10.40 -10.18
N PRO A 250 -26.21 -10.43 -10.92
CA PRO A 250 -26.74 -9.22 -11.54
C PRO A 250 -26.87 -8.20 -10.41
N CYS A 251 -26.15 -7.08 -10.51
CA CYS A 251 -26.42 -5.93 -9.69
C CYS A 251 -27.90 -5.60 -9.94
N LYS A 252 -28.76 -6.05 -9.05
CA LYS A 252 -30.16 -5.62 -9.07
C LYS A 252 -30.09 -4.12 -8.88
N ASN A 253 -30.55 -3.39 -9.88
CA ASN A 253 -30.61 -1.95 -9.88
C ASN A 253 -31.17 -1.48 -8.52
N GLY A 254 -30.36 -0.92 -7.68
CA GLY A 254 -30.78 -0.31 -6.43
C GLY A 254 -30.04 -0.74 -5.15
N ASP A 255 -29.32 -1.84 -5.16
CA ASP A 255 -28.61 -2.28 -3.96
C ASP A 255 -27.12 -1.89 -4.05
N SER A 256 -26.82 -0.67 -3.60
CA SER A 256 -25.47 -0.38 -3.13
C SER A 256 -25.28 -1.17 -1.83
N PRO A 257 -24.29 -2.04 -1.68
CA PRO A 257 -23.96 -2.58 -0.38
C PRO A 257 -23.48 -1.42 0.50
N ASN A 258 -24.20 -1.18 1.60
CA ASN A 258 -23.83 -0.26 2.67
C ASN A 258 -22.53 -0.66 3.33
#